data_832c3e04800ce6f6f69bbf2d5787876c
#
_entry.id   832c3e04800ce6f6f69bbf2d5787876c
#
_cell.length_a   1.000
_cell.length_b   1.000
_cell.length_c   1.000
_cell.angle_alpha   90.00
_cell.angle_beta   90.00
_cell.angle_gamma   90.00
#
_symmetry.space_group_name_H-M   'P 1'
#
loop_
_entity.id
_entity.type
_entity.pdbx_description
1 polymer ?
#
loop_
_entity_poly.entity_id
_entity_poly.type
_entity_poly.pdbx_seq_one_letter_code
_entity_poly.pdbx_strand_id
1 'polypeptide(L)'
;FGSEAQKHYWLTRMASGETVTAIAMTEPGTGSDLQAVRTTAVLDGDDYIINGSKIFITNGYLCDMAIVVCKTGNNEKGSANLSLIIVEADRAGFSKGKPLNKIGMKGQDTCELFFDHVRVPKENLLGMEGMGFMMLMKELAWERMLVAIIWQAGAEAALAHTVQYTKER
;
A
#
# COMPACT_ATOMS: atom_id res chain seq x y z
N PHE A 1 -4.31 7.70 -11.31
CA PHE A 1 -3.06 7.49 -12.10
C PHE A 1 -3.16 6.31 -13.06
N GLY A 2 -4.07 5.36 -12.82
CA GLY A 2 -4.26 4.19 -13.67
C GLY A 2 -4.76 4.53 -15.08
N SER A 3 -4.43 3.68 -16.06
CA SER A 3 -5.05 3.70 -17.39
C SER A 3 -6.56 3.47 -17.29
N GLU A 4 -7.32 3.83 -18.32
CA GLU A 4 -8.77 3.60 -18.33
C GLU A 4 -9.10 2.09 -18.22
N ALA A 5 -8.29 1.22 -18.80
CA ALA A 5 -8.45 -0.22 -18.67
C ALA A 5 -8.23 -0.69 -17.22
N GLN A 6 -7.17 -0.22 -16.55
CA GLN A 6 -6.91 -0.52 -15.14
C GLN A 6 -8.04 0.00 -14.24
N LYS A 7 -8.50 1.23 -14.46
CA LYS A 7 -9.60 1.82 -13.69
C LYS A 7 -10.88 1.00 -13.85
N HIS A 8 -11.26 0.68 -15.07
CA HIS A 8 -12.47 -0.10 -15.34
C HIS A 8 -12.40 -1.49 -14.69
N TYR A 9 -11.27 -2.15 -14.80
CA TYR A 9 -11.08 -3.49 -14.25
C TYR A 9 -11.06 -3.49 -12.72
N TRP A 10 -10.23 -2.65 -12.11
CA TRP A 10 -10.00 -2.69 -10.67
C TRP A 10 -11.05 -1.94 -9.86
N LEU A 11 -11.42 -0.70 -10.25
CA LEU A 11 -12.33 0.11 -9.44
C LEU A 11 -13.73 -0.48 -9.35
N THR A 12 -14.21 -1.14 -10.40
CA THR A 12 -15.51 -1.82 -10.37
C THR A 12 -15.53 -2.95 -9.35
N ARG A 13 -14.46 -3.76 -9.29
CA ARG A 13 -14.32 -4.86 -8.34
C ARG A 13 -14.09 -4.40 -6.91
N MET A 14 -13.33 -3.32 -6.75
CA MET A 14 -13.17 -2.68 -5.44
C MET A 14 -14.51 -2.14 -4.90
N ALA A 15 -15.29 -1.49 -5.75
CA ALA A 15 -16.57 -0.90 -5.36
C ALA A 15 -17.62 -1.97 -4.97
N SER A 16 -17.59 -3.13 -5.62
CA SER A 16 -18.45 -4.27 -5.27
C SER A 16 -17.96 -5.06 -4.04
N GLY A 17 -16.74 -4.84 -3.58
CA GLY A 17 -16.10 -5.64 -2.53
C GLY A 17 -15.55 -6.98 -3.00
N GLU A 18 -15.57 -7.24 -4.30
CA GLU A 18 -15.00 -8.45 -4.91
C GLU A 18 -13.47 -8.50 -4.81
N THR A 19 -12.82 -7.33 -4.74
CA THR A 19 -11.37 -7.20 -4.63
C THR A 19 -10.98 -6.36 -3.42
N VAL A 20 -10.31 -6.96 -2.47
CA VAL A 20 -9.65 -6.27 -1.36
C VAL A 20 -8.27 -5.81 -1.79
N THR A 21 -7.93 -4.55 -1.50
CA THR A 21 -6.68 -3.96 -1.94
C THR A 21 -5.81 -3.50 -0.80
N ALA A 22 -4.50 -3.51 -1.03
CA ALA A 22 -3.50 -2.97 -0.12
C ALA A 22 -2.55 -2.03 -0.85
N ILE A 23 -1.96 -1.08 -0.11
CA ILE A 23 -0.81 -0.32 -0.59
C ILE A 23 0.44 -0.73 0.19
N ALA A 24 1.46 -1.20 -0.51
CA ALA A 24 2.66 -1.78 0.06
C ALA A 24 3.86 -0.84 -0.11
N MET A 25 4.02 0.10 0.85
CA MET A 25 5.08 1.11 0.84
C MET A 25 6.21 0.75 1.79
N THR A 26 5.90 0.60 3.09
CA THR A 26 6.85 0.47 4.19
C THR A 26 7.66 -0.81 4.11
N GLU A 27 8.95 -0.73 4.41
CA GLU A 27 9.87 -1.87 4.52
C GLU A 27 10.52 -1.90 5.91
N PRO A 28 11.13 -3.03 6.34
CA PRO A 28 11.79 -3.11 7.64
C PRO A 28 12.83 -2.01 7.88
N GLY A 29 13.49 -1.52 6.83
CA GLY A 29 14.47 -0.43 6.88
C GLY A 29 13.98 0.93 6.42
N THR A 30 12.70 1.07 6.07
CA THR A 30 12.17 2.27 5.39
C THR A 30 10.74 2.57 5.82
N GLY A 31 10.55 3.69 6.49
CA GLY A 31 9.23 4.22 6.85
C GLY A 31 9.02 5.60 6.22
N SER A 32 9.37 6.65 6.95
CA SER A 32 9.18 8.05 6.49
C SER A 32 10.02 8.41 5.27
N ASP A 33 11.19 7.83 5.12
CA ASP A 33 12.05 8.02 3.94
C ASP A 33 11.74 6.99 2.85
N LEU A 34 10.72 7.27 2.04
CA LEU A 34 10.33 6.40 0.93
C LEU A 34 11.40 6.27 -0.17
N GLN A 35 12.39 7.19 -0.22
CA GLN A 35 13.48 7.10 -1.19
C GLN A 35 14.45 5.95 -0.88
N ALA A 36 14.45 5.49 0.39
CA ALA A 36 15.28 4.38 0.85
C ALA A 36 14.66 2.98 0.58
N VAL A 37 13.51 2.89 -0.10
CA VAL A 37 12.89 1.62 -0.53
C VAL A 37 13.92 0.73 -1.23
N ARG A 38 13.92 -0.56 -0.89
CA ARG A 38 14.86 -1.56 -1.43
C ARG A 38 14.19 -2.60 -2.31
N THR A 39 12.87 -2.77 -2.22
CA THR A 39 12.12 -3.63 -3.14
C THR A 39 12.39 -3.18 -4.57
N THR A 40 12.80 -4.11 -5.42
CA THR A 40 13.14 -3.86 -6.83
C THR A 40 12.12 -4.47 -7.76
N ALA A 41 11.95 -3.86 -8.92
CA ALA A 41 11.23 -4.41 -10.06
C ALA A 41 12.11 -4.25 -11.29
N VAL A 42 12.64 -5.36 -11.79
CA VAL A 42 13.54 -5.37 -12.95
C VAL A 42 12.75 -5.84 -14.17
N LEU A 43 12.82 -5.07 -15.26
CA LEU A 43 12.15 -5.44 -16.50
C LEU A 43 12.89 -6.63 -17.15
N ASP A 44 12.13 -7.69 -17.47
CA ASP A 44 12.58 -8.89 -18.16
C ASP A 44 11.59 -9.21 -19.28
N GLY A 45 11.91 -8.83 -20.49
CA GLY A 45 11.01 -8.89 -21.62
C GLY A 45 9.80 -7.96 -21.44
N ASP A 46 8.60 -8.52 -21.41
CA ASP A 46 7.35 -7.82 -21.21
C ASP A 46 6.84 -7.88 -19.76
N ASP A 47 7.67 -8.35 -18.81
CA ASP A 47 7.30 -8.46 -17.41
C ASP A 47 8.30 -7.73 -16.50
N TYR A 48 7.83 -7.29 -15.34
CA TYR A 48 8.67 -6.93 -14.20
C TYR A 48 8.88 -8.13 -13.30
N ILE A 49 10.11 -8.33 -12.84
CA ILE A 49 10.46 -9.30 -11.80
C ILE A 49 10.65 -8.56 -10.50
N ILE A 50 9.77 -8.80 -9.54
CA ILE A 50 9.75 -8.09 -8.26
C ILE A 50 10.41 -8.94 -7.19
N ASN A 51 11.35 -8.32 -6.44
CA ASN A 51 12.03 -8.91 -5.30
C ASN A 51 12.05 -7.93 -4.13
N GLY A 52 11.70 -8.39 -2.93
CA GLY A 52 11.73 -7.58 -1.72
C GLY A 52 10.72 -8.00 -0.67
N SER A 53 10.56 -7.15 0.34
CA SER A 53 9.58 -7.37 1.40
C SER A 53 8.99 -6.04 1.89
N LYS A 54 7.75 -6.09 2.35
CA LYS A 54 7.02 -4.96 2.90
C LYS A 54 6.49 -5.31 4.28
N ILE A 55 6.40 -4.34 5.19
CA ILE A 55 5.93 -4.54 6.55
C ILE A 55 4.86 -3.52 6.92
N PHE A 56 4.03 -3.87 7.89
CA PHE A 56 2.91 -3.05 8.37
C PHE A 56 1.88 -2.73 7.29
N ILE A 57 1.63 -3.69 6.40
CA ILE A 57 0.69 -3.50 5.30
C ILE A 57 -0.74 -3.79 5.79
N THR A 58 -1.53 -2.72 5.87
CA THR A 58 -2.96 -2.77 6.15
C THR A 58 -3.68 -3.49 5.02
N ASN A 59 -4.63 -4.38 5.36
CA ASN A 59 -5.29 -5.32 4.47
C ASN A 59 -4.35 -6.31 3.77
N GLY A 60 -3.07 -6.36 4.13
CA GLY A 60 -2.08 -7.18 3.44
C GLY A 60 -2.40 -8.68 3.49
N TYR A 61 -2.99 -9.16 4.59
CA TYR A 61 -3.35 -10.57 4.73
C TYR A 61 -4.55 -10.93 3.86
N LEU A 62 -5.57 -10.08 3.80
CA LEU A 62 -6.81 -10.31 3.05
C LEU A 62 -6.74 -9.83 1.60
N CYS A 63 -5.72 -9.06 1.20
CA CYS A 63 -5.70 -8.47 -0.14
C CYS A 63 -5.72 -9.50 -1.27
N ASP A 64 -6.48 -9.20 -2.31
CA ASP A 64 -6.44 -9.89 -3.59
C ASP A 64 -5.40 -9.26 -4.53
N MET A 65 -5.09 -7.98 -4.31
CA MET A 65 -4.01 -7.29 -5.00
C MET A 65 -3.36 -6.22 -4.12
N ALA A 66 -2.08 -5.94 -4.37
CA ALA A 66 -1.37 -4.85 -3.72
C ALA A 66 -0.76 -3.89 -4.75
N ILE A 67 -0.83 -2.58 -4.47
CA ILE A 67 -0.01 -1.59 -5.16
C ILE A 67 1.34 -1.55 -4.46
N VAL A 68 2.38 -2.03 -5.12
CA VAL A 68 3.71 -2.19 -4.53
C VAL A 68 4.64 -1.08 -4.99
N VAL A 69 5.24 -0.39 -4.02
CA VAL A 69 6.27 0.63 -4.28
C VAL A 69 7.60 -0.09 -4.51
N CYS A 70 8.15 0.05 -5.72
CA CYS A 70 9.38 -0.62 -6.14
C CYS A 70 10.37 0.37 -6.73
N LYS A 71 11.67 0.05 -6.66
CA LYS A 71 12.68 0.66 -7.51
C LYS A 71 12.66 0.01 -8.87
N THR A 72 12.52 0.82 -9.94
CA THR A 72 12.64 0.43 -11.34
C THR A 72 13.84 1.13 -11.98
N GLY A 73 14.42 0.50 -13.00
CA GLY A 73 15.55 1.07 -13.73
C GLY A 73 16.89 1.01 -12.99
N ASN A 74 17.97 1.31 -13.72
CA ASN A 74 19.36 1.23 -13.26
C ASN A 74 19.92 2.53 -12.70
N ASN A 75 19.11 3.54 -12.45
CA ASN A 75 19.59 4.83 -11.99
C ASN A 75 19.92 4.81 -10.49
N GLU A 76 21.15 5.10 -10.15
CA GLU A 76 21.66 5.15 -8.78
C GLU A 76 21.12 6.32 -7.94
N LYS A 77 20.27 7.18 -8.49
CA LYS A 77 19.84 8.45 -7.85
C LYS A 77 18.38 8.47 -7.38
N GLY A 78 18.20 8.23 -6.09
CA GLY A 78 17.08 8.71 -5.28
C GLY A 78 15.66 8.34 -5.74
N SER A 79 14.74 9.27 -5.49
CA SER A 79 13.29 9.11 -5.69
C SER A 79 12.83 8.96 -7.14
N ALA A 80 13.66 9.35 -8.11
CA ALA A 80 13.33 9.29 -9.54
C ALA A 80 13.16 7.87 -10.09
N ASN A 81 13.44 6.84 -9.28
CA ASN A 81 13.37 5.44 -9.69
C ASN A 81 12.24 4.67 -9.00
N LEU A 82 11.38 5.34 -8.25
CA LEU A 82 10.24 4.68 -7.64
C LEU A 82 9.10 4.58 -8.63
N SER A 83 8.55 3.38 -8.74
CA SER A 83 7.35 3.09 -9.52
C SER A 83 6.32 2.39 -8.64
N LEU A 84 5.07 2.46 -9.04
CA LEU A 84 3.96 1.75 -8.43
C LEU A 84 3.53 0.64 -9.37
N ILE A 85 3.51 -0.60 -8.88
CA ILE A 85 3.15 -1.76 -9.67
C ILE A 85 1.98 -2.49 -8.98
N ILE A 86 0.94 -2.80 -9.74
CA ILE A 86 -0.19 -3.62 -9.29
C ILE A 86 0.25 -5.08 -9.33
N VAL A 87 0.17 -5.75 -8.19
CA VAL A 87 0.57 -7.15 -8.02
C VAL A 87 -0.62 -7.94 -7.47
N GLU A 88 -1.12 -8.89 -8.24
CA GLU A 88 -2.16 -9.81 -7.81
C GLU A 88 -1.60 -10.80 -6.78
N ALA A 89 -2.37 -11.12 -5.76
CA ALA A 89 -1.89 -11.89 -4.61
C ALA A 89 -1.73 -13.40 -4.89
N ASP A 90 -2.26 -13.88 -6.00
CA ASP A 90 -2.17 -15.28 -6.44
C ASP A 90 -0.94 -15.56 -7.32
N ARG A 91 -0.10 -14.55 -7.59
CA ARG A 91 1.12 -14.74 -8.37
C ARG A 91 2.13 -15.59 -7.65
N ALA A 92 2.78 -16.48 -8.42
CA ALA A 92 3.90 -17.27 -7.91
C ALA A 92 4.99 -16.37 -7.32
N GLY A 93 5.50 -16.74 -6.14
CA GLY A 93 6.52 -15.97 -5.41
C GLY A 93 5.96 -14.85 -4.52
N PHE A 94 4.67 -14.50 -4.62
CA PHE A 94 4.02 -13.62 -3.64
C PHE A 94 3.59 -14.42 -2.42
N SER A 95 3.97 -13.96 -1.23
CA SER A 95 3.51 -14.58 0.01
C SER A 95 3.23 -13.54 1.09
N LYS A 96 2.36 -13.92 2.03
CA LYS A 96 1.85 -13.07 3.11
C LYS A 96 2.30 -13.61 4.46
N GLY A 97 2.78 -12.72 5.32
CA GLY A 97 3.07 -13.04 6.71
C GLY A 97 1.80 -13.24 7.55
N LYS A 98 1.97 -13.67 8.79
CA LYS A 98 0.86 -13.75 9.74
C LYS A 98 0.38 -12.35 10.13
N PRO A 99 -0.93 -12.16 10.39
CA PRO A 99 -1.43 -10.90 10.93
C PRO A 99 -0.71 -10.51 12.21
N LEU A 100 -0.31 -9.25 12.30
CA LEU A 100 0.38 -8.70 13.46
C LEU A 100 -0.58 -8.53 14.64
N ASN A 101 -0.10 -8.81 15.86
CA ASN A 101 -0.87 -8.61 17.07
C ASN A 101 -0.84 -7.12 17.47
N LYS A 102 -1.87 -6.37 17.13
CA LYS A 102 -2.00 -4.94 17.39
C LYS A 102 -2.70 -4.66 18.73
N ILE A 103 -2.39 -3.49 19.34
CA ILE A 103 -3.08 -3.02 20.56
C ILE A 103 -4.55 -2.74 20.28
N GLY A 104 -4.87 -2.11 19.15
CA GLY A 104 -6.24 -1.76 18.74
C GLY A 104 -6.52 -2.16 17.29
N MET A 105 -7.71 -1.79 16.80
CA MET A 105 -8.19 -2.04 15.42
C MET A 105 -8.01 -3.50 14.98
N LYS A 106 -8.38 -4.44 15.85
CA LYS A 106 -8.16 -5.88 15.61
C LYS A 106 -9.00 -6.46 14.47
N GLY A 107 -10.08 -5.79 14.10
CA GLY A 107 -10.91 -6.16 12.95
C GLY A 107 -10.26 -5.85 11.59
N GLN A 108 -9.20 -5.04 11.56
CA GLN A 108 -8.41 -4.74 10.38
C GLN A 108 -7.08 -5.47 10.45
N ASP A 109 -6.76 -6.28 9.46
CA ASP A 109 -5.47 -6.97 9.41
C ASP A 109 -4.33 -6.03 9.06
N THR A 110 -3.14 -6.40 9.47
CA THR A 110 -1.88 -5.78 9.11
C THR A 110 -0.82 -6.85 9.11
N CYS A 111 -0.07 -7.03 8.04
CA CYS A 111 0.94 -8.08 7.95
C CYS A 111 2.18 -7.66 7.15
N GLU A 112 3.09 -8.58 7.00
CA GLU A 112 4.22 -8.50 6.07
C GLU A 112 3.83 -9.10 4.72
N LEU A 113 4.41 -8.57 3.65
CA LEU A 113 4.31 -9.12 2.29
C LEU A 113 5.71 -9.43 1.78
N PHE A 114 5.86 -10.55 1.10
CA PHE A 114 7.15 -11.00 0.55
C PHE A 114 7.01 -11.27 -0.95
N PHE A 115 8.03 -10.86 -1.69
CA PHE A 115 8.12 -10.99 -3.13
C PHE A 115 9.44 -11.69 -3.47
N ASP A 116 9.34 -12.91 -3.99
CA ASP A 116 10.47 -13.71 -4.43
C ASP A 116 10.29 -14.03 -5.91
N HIS A 117 10.98 -13.27 -6.76
CA HIS A 117 10.92 -13.39 -8.22
C HIS A 117 9.49 -13.32 -8.78
N VAL A 118 8.63 -12.47 -8.18
CA VAL A 118 7.24 -12.31 -8.62
C VAL A 118 7.21 -11.68 -10.01
N ARG A 119 6.69 -12.44 -10.98
CA ARG A 119 6.57 -11.99 -12.36
C ARG A 119 5.24 -11.29 -12.59
N VAL A 120 5.29 -10.06 -13.08
CA VAL A 120 4.12 -9.18 -13.26
C VAL A 120 4.19 -8.52 -14.63
N PRO A 121 3.14 -8.57 -15.48
CA PRO A 121 3.12 -7.89 -16.77
C PRO A 121 3.43 -6.39 -16.65
N LYS A 122 4.14 -5.83 -17.62
CA LYS A 122 4.46 -4.39 -17.64
C LYS A 122 3.22 -3.50 -17.65
N GLU A 123 2.09 -3.99 -18.12
CA GLU A 123 0.80 -3.31 -18.12
C GLU A 123 0.27 -3.07 -16.70
N ASN A 124 0.79 -3.77 -15.70
CA ASN A 124 0.47 -3.57 -14.29
C ASN A 124 1.20 -2.35 -13.68
N LEU A 125 2.09 -1.71 -14.44
CA LEU A 125 2.66 -0.42 -14.02
C LEU A 125 1.55 0.63 -13.88
N LEU A 126 1.47 1.25 -12.72
CA LEU A 126 0.51 2.31 -12.44
C LEU A 126 1.10 3.67 -12.84
N GLY A 127 0.49 4.31 -13.82
CA GLY A 127 0.98 5.56 -14.36
C GLY A 127 2.25 5.40 -15.21
N MET A 128 3.31 6.13 -14.89
CA MET A 128 4.58 6.13 -15.62
C MET A 128 5.73 5.63 -14.74
N GLU A 129 6.66 4.90 -15.34
CA GLU A 129 7.88 4.47 -14.65
C GLU A 129 8.65 5.65 -14.06
N GLY A 130 9.16 5.50 -12.84
CA GLY A 130 9.89 6.53 -12.11
C GLY A 130 9.04 7.63 -11.49
N MET A 131 7.73 7.65 -11.72
CA MET A 131 6.82 8.68 -11.20
C MET A 131 6.17 8.30 -9.86
N GLY A 132 6.47 7.13 -9.31
CA GLY A 132 5.83 6.62 -8.10
C GLY A 132 5.96 7.56 -6.91
N PHE A 133 7.12 8.14 -6.69
CA PHE A 133 7.32 9.09 -5.59
C PHE A 133 6.38 10.31 -5.70
N MET A 134 6.27 10.89 -6.88
CA MET A 134 5.41 12.06 -7.10
C MET A 134 3.93 11.70 -6.90
N MET A 135 3.50 10.53 -7.38
CA MET A 135 2.13 10.03 -7.17
C MET A 135 1.83 9.84 -5.69
N LEU A 136 2.75 9.23 -4.92
CA LEU A 136 2.60 9.06 -3.47
C LEU A 136 2.53 10.39 -2.73
N MET A 137 3.40 11.35 -3.06
CA MET A 137 3.39 12.67 -2.39
C MET A 137 2.07 13.40 -2.60
N LYS A 138 1.46 13.27 -3.77
CA LYS A 138 0.14 13.85 -4.07
C LYS A 138 -0.96 13.23 -3.22
N GLU A 139 -0.98 11.91 -3.08
CA GLU A 139 -2.04 11.19 -2.35
C GLU A 139 -1.84 11.22 -0.83
N LEU A 140 -0.60 11.13 -0.33
CA LEU A 140 -0.31 11.14 1.11
C LEU A 140 -0.78 12.42 1.81
N ALA A 141 -0.84 13.55 1.13
CA ALA A 141 -1.39 14.79 1.69
C ALA A 141 -2.88 14.63 2.04
N TRP A 142 -3.63 13.99 1.15
CA TRP A 142 -5.05 13.68 1.36
C TRP A 142 -5.26 12.64 2.47
N GLU A 143 -4.48 11.57 2.46
CA GLU A 143 -4.55 10.52 3.49
C GLU A 143 -4.27 11.08 4.89
N ARG A 144 -3.26 11.93 5.04
CA ARG A 144 -2.93 12.60 6.31
C ARG A 144 -4.08 13.47 6.82
N MET A 145 -4.73 14.18 5.92
CA MET A 145 -5.90 15.00 6.27
C MET A 145 -7.06 14.13 6.76
N LEU A 146 -7.36 13.03 6.07
CA LEU A 146 -8.41 12.09 6.49
C LEU A 146 -8.12 11.48 7.87
N VAL A 147 -6.89 11.08 8.13
CA VAL A 147 -6.47 10.55 9.44
C VAL A 147 -6.67 11.61 10.53
N ALA A 148 -6.29 12.86 10.28
CA ALA A 148 -6.48 13.95 11.24
C ALA A 148 -7.97 14.18 11.57
N ILE A 149 -8.83 14.17 10.56
CA ILE A 149 -10.29 14.33 10.74
C ILE A 149 -10.88 13.18 11.55
N ILE A 150 -10.52 11.93 11.23
CA ILE A 150 -11.04 10.75 11.92
C ILE A 150 -10.67 10.77 13.41
N TRP A 151 -9.43 11.07 13.74
CA TRP A 151 -8.96 11.08 15.12
C TRP A 151 -9.49 12.30 15.90
N GLN A 152 -9.67 13.45 15.26
CA GLN A 152 -10.29 14.61 15.89
C GLN A 152 -11.76 14.30 16.25
N ALA A 153 -12.53 13.74 15.33
CA ALA A 153 -13.91 13.35 15.60
C ALA A 153 -14.00 12.28 16.73
N GLY A 154 -13.06 11.33 16.75
CA GLY A 154 -12.96 10.34 17.81
C GLY A 154 -12.67 10.96 19.18
N ALA A 155 -11.77 11.94 19.24
CA ALA A 155 -11.46 12.66 20.47
C ALA A 155 -12.66 13.47 21.01
N GLU A 156 -13.38 14.15 20.12
CA GLU A 156 -14.62 14.89 20.49
C GLU A 156 -15.70 13.96 21.04
N ALA A 157 -15.91 12.80 20.39
CA ALA A 157 -16.86 11.80 20.86
C ALA A 157 -16.46 11.24 22.25
N ALA A 158 -15.19 10.90 22.45
CA ALA A 158 -14.68 10.42 23.73
C ALA A 158 -14.84 11.44 24.84
N LEU A 159 -14.56 12.71 24.56
CA LEU A 159 -14.78 13.82 25.52
C LEU A 159 -16.26 13.96 25.87
N ALA A 160 -17.14 13.97 24.89
CA ALA A 160 -18.59 14.09 25.12
C ALA A 160 -19.12 12.94 26.02
N HIS A 161 -18.75 11.70 25.74
CA HIS A 161 -19.11 10.54 26.57
C HIS A 161 -18.55 10.63 27.98
N THR A 162 -17.32 11.10 28.13
CA THR A 162 -16.67 11.25 29.44
C THR A 162 -17.39 12.33 30.27
N VAL A 163 -17.72 13.48 29.69
CA VAL A 163 -18.47 14.54 30.36
C VAL A 163 -19.85 14.05 30.79
N GLN A 164 -20.53 13.33 29.93
CA GLN A 164 -21.84 12.75 30.27
C GLN A 164 -21.74 11.79 31.46
N TYR A 165 -20.81 10.85 31.39
CA TYR A 165 -20.57 9.88 32.47
C TYR A 165 -20.26 10.55 33.81
N THR A 166 -19.43 11.60 33.81
CA THR A 166 -19.07 12.30 35.07
C THR A 166 -20.22 13.09 35.68
N LYS A 167 -21.21 13.53 34.86
CA LYS A 167 -22.42 14.21 35.35
C LYS A 167 -23.46 13.24 35.95
N GLU A 168 -23.47 12.00 35.49
CA GLU A 168 -24.38 10.96 35.95
C GLU A 168 -23.90 10.27 37.23
N ARG A 169 -22.69 10.50 37.61
CA ARG A 169 -22.04 9.90 38.78
C ARG A 169 -22.00 10.88 39.95
#